data_7b4e9583a10d321acbc8e09e4d2c31fd
#
_entry.id   7b4e9583a10d321acbc8e09e4d2c31fd
#
_cell.length_a   1.000
_cell.length_b   1.000
_cell.length_c   1.000
_cell.angle_alpha   90.00
_cell.angle_beta   90.00
_cell.angle_gamma   90.00
#
_symmetry.space_group_name_H-M   'P 1'
#
loop_
_entity.id
_entity.type
_entity.pdbx_description
1 polymer ?
#
loop_
_entity_poly.entity_id
_entity_poly.type
_entity_poly.pdbx_seq_one_letter_code
_entity_poly.pdbx_strand_id
1 'polypeptide(L)'
;DLYILNKQNSTSVTYSDVQLSTTLSKDYEQLVTSRYVIEGVIKQLSLNETYESLVGRVSAVNTNDTRIIAITVTDPSAEQAQKIANAVRDLAAKHITQVMDIEAVNVVDSANLPTAPVSPSITKWTFMGIVIGIIASMIIIIVKYLLDDTIKSSEDIEKYLGISTLALIPMNRAEDENSDKRKSSNNNNGKVMKSLND
;
A
#
# COMPACT_ATOMS: atom_id res chain seq x y z
N ASP A 1 24.97 -3.23 -0.09
CA ASP A 1 25.18 -4.29 0.92
C ASP A 1 26.60 -4.23 1.45
N LEU A 2 26.74 -4.43 2.75
CA LEU A 2 28.01 -4.41 3.48
C LEU A 2 28.28 -5.80 4.03
N TYR A 3 29.45 -6.39 3.73
CA TYR A 3 29.86 -7.68 4.26
C TYR A 3 30.99 -7.52 5.28
N ILE A 4 30.80 -8.06 6.47
CA ILE A 4 31.74 -7.93 7.57
C ILE A 4 32.55 -9.24 7.71
N LEU A 5 33.86 -9.16 7.44
CA LEU A 5 34.80 -10.23 7.65
C LEU A 5 35.41 -10.11 9.04
N ASN A 6 35.05 -11.02 9.93
CA ASN A 6 35.82 -11.23 11.18
C ASN A 6 36.74 -12.41 10.96
N LYS A 7 38.05 -12.17 11.01
CA LYS A 7 39.08 -13.18 10.87
C LYS A 7 39.30 -13.83 12.24
N GLN A 8 38.47 -14.81 12.58
CA GLN A 8 38.77 -15.71 13.67
C GLN A 8 39.50 -16.94 13.13
N ASN A 9 40.80 -17.06 13.45
CA ASN A 9 41.58 -18.23 13.20
C ASN A 9 41.09 -19.39 14.08
N SER A 10 40.10 -20.13 13.67
CA SER A 10 39.74 -21.39 14.31
C SER A 10 39.08 -22.35 13.32
N THR A 11 39.68 -23.51 13.23
CA THR A 11 39.38 -24.61 12.31
C THR A 11 38.08 -25.37 12.66
N SER A 12 37.33 -24.93 13.64
CA SER A 12 36.05 -25.53 14.05
C SER A 12 35.00 -24.47 14.39
N VAL A 13 33.95 -24.41 13.59
CA VAL A 13 32.80 -23.57 13.86
C VAL A 13 31.98 -24.23 14.97
N THR A 14 31.95 -23.61 16.14
CA THR A 14 31.14 -24.07 17.28
C THR A 14 29.76 -23.37 17.25
N TYR A 15 28.76 -24.04 17.81
CA TYR A 15 27.37 -23.48 17.88
C TYR A 15 27.33 -22.11 18.60
N SER A 16 28.22 -21.88 19.56
CA SER A 16 28.40 -20.58 20.23
C SER A 16 28.89 -19.46 19.27
N ASP A 17 29.66 -19.82 18.22
CA ASP A 17 30.18 -18.83 17.27
C ASP A 17 29.05 -18.31 16.35
N VAL A 18 28.07 -19.16 16.04
CA VAL A 18 26.89 -18.77 15.27
C VAL A 18 26.02 -17.81 16.10
N GLN A 19 25.80 -18.11 17.38
CA GLN A 19 24.99 -17.26 18.25
C GLN A 19 25.67 -15.93 18.57
N LEU A 20 26.99 -15.92 18.70
CA LEU A 20 27.76 -14.70 18.83
C LEU A 20 27.68 -13.83 17.56
N SER A 21 27.70 -14.45 16.38
CA SER A 21 27.58 -13.76 15.10
C SER A 21 26.23 -13.02 14.98
N THR A 22 25.15 -13.64 15.45
CA THR A 22 23.80 -13.02 15.39
C THR A 22 23.70 -11.81 16.34
N THR A 23 24.32 -11.89 17.51
CA THR A 23 24.34 -10.77 18.46
C THR A 23 25.17 -9.61 17.92
N LEU A 24 26.35 -9.89 17.38
CA LEU A 24 27.22 -8.89 16.76
C LEU A 24 26.55 -8.20 15.55
N SER A 25 25.72 -8.92 14.82
CA SER A 25 25.00 -8.35 13.67
C SER A 25 24.04 -7.22 14.08
N LYS A 26 23.40 -7.32 15.25
CA LYS A 26 22.55 -6.24 15.80
C LYS A 26 23.36 -5.01 16.20
N ASP A 27 24.55 -5.23 16.75
CA ASP A 27 25.45 -4.12 17.10
C ASP A 27 25.89 -3.37 15.83
N TYR A 28 26.16 -4.08 14.75
CA TYR A 28 26.49 -3.47 13.46
C TYR A 28 25.33 -2.68 12.86
N GLU A 29 24.07 -3.17 12.95
CA GLU A 29 22.88 -2.41 12.52
C GLU A 29 22.79 -1.07 13.25
N GLN A 30 23.04 -1.06 14.57
CA GLN A 30 23.03 0.15 15.36
C GLN A 30 24.17 1.11 14.99
N LEU A 31 25.35 0.58 14.69
CA LEU A 31 26.49 1.40 14.25
C LEU A 31 26.23 2.07 12.91
N VAL A 32 25.58 1.39 11.97
CA VAL A 32 25.21 1.96 10.65
C VAL A 32 24.26 3.14 10.82
N THR A 33 23.29 3.06 11.72
CA THR A 33 22.31 4.12 11.97
C THR A 33 22.72 5.09 13.08
N SER A 34 23.97 4.99 13.55
CA SER A 34 24.50 5.84 14.61
C SER A 34 24.51 7.32 14.21
N ARG A 35 24.45 8.19 15.22
CA ARG A 35 24.50 9.64 15.02
C ARG A 35 25.77 10.06 14.27
N TYR A 36 26.91 9.41 14.57
CA TYR A 36 28.17 9.69 13.89
C TYR A 36 28.08 9.47 12.37
N VAL A 37 27.50 8.37 11.94
CA VAL A 37 27.35 8.03 10.51
C VAL A 37 26.35 8.98 9.86
N ILE A 38 25.17 9.14 10.42
CA ILE A 38 24.10 9.94 9.83
C ILE A 38 24.46 11.43 9.75
N GLU A 39 25.02 12.01 10.81
CA GLU A 39 25.51 13.40 10.76
C GLU A 39 26.71 13.56 9.81
N GLY A 40 27.55 12.54 9.71
CA GLY A 40 28.64 12.50 8.76
C GLY A 40 28.14 12.56 7.32
N VAL A 41 27.08 11.83 6.99
CA VAL A 41 26.43 11.86 5.66
C VAL A 41 25.81 13.22 5.38
N ILE A 42 25.10 13.81 6.34
CA ILE A 42 24.50 15.15 6.21
C ILE A 42 25.59 16.19 5.87
N LYS A 43 26.72 16.14 6.58
CA LYS A 43 27.85 17.05 6.32
C LYS A 43 28.51 16.77 4.97
N GLN A 44 28.77 15.50 4.65
CA GLN A 44 29.46 15.11 3.40
C GLN A 44 28.67 15.50 2.14
N LEU A 45 27.34 15.31 2.19
CA LEU A 45 26.45 15.62 1.07
C LEU A 45 25.84 17.03 1.15
N SER A 46 26.18 17.81 2.19
CA SER A 46 25.63 19.14 2.46
C SER A 46 24.10 19.17 2.45
N LEU A 47 23.48 18.17 3.07
CA LEU A 47 22.02 18.07 3.14
C LEU A 47 21.48 19.10 4.13
N ASN A 48 20.40 19.78 3.75
CA ASN A 48 19.71 20.73 4.64
C ASN A 48 18.62 20.01 5.47
N GLU A 49 19.05 18.98 6.22
CA GLU A 49 18.17 18.12 7.01
C GLU A 49 18.72 17.88 8.39
N THR A 50 17.84 17.48 9.32
CA THR A 50 18.23 17.07 10.67
C THR A 50 18.56 15.59 10.74
N TYR A 51 19.28 15.20 11.80
CA TYR A 51 19.57 13.79 12.08
C TYR A 51 18.28 12.96 12.13
N GLU A 52 17.26 13.45 12.82
CA GLU A 52 15.98 12.75 13.03
C GLU A 52 15.23 12.52 11.70
N SER A 53 15.31 13.48 10.78
CA SER A 53 14.71 13.36 9.44
C SER A 53 15.41 12.29 8.61
N LEU A 54 16.73 12.29 8.60
CA LEU A 54 17.49 11.37 7.76
C LEU A 54 17.49 9.94 8.34
N VAL A 55 17.64 9.76 9.65
CA VAL A 55 17.65 8.43 10.28
C VAL A 55 16.32 7.70 10.09
N GLY A 56 15.19 8.42 10.07
CA GLY A 56 13.88 7.83 9.80
C GLY A 56 13.71 7.26 8.37
N ARG A 57 14.59 7.65 7.45
CA ARG A 57 14.59 7.20 6.04
C ARG A 57 15.69 6.19 5.72
N VAL A 58 16.61 5.95 6.66
CA VAL A 58 17.70 4.99 6.55
C VAL A 58 17.37 3.77 7.39
N SER A 59 17.39 2.61 6.80
CA SER A 59 17.22 1.32 7.49
C SER A 59 18.41 0.44 7.25
N ALA A 60 18.92 -0.19 8.29
CA ALA A 60 19.95 -1.20 8.23
C ALA A 60 19.38 -2.50 8.80
N VAL A 61 19.41 -3.58 8.03
CA VAL A 61 18.86 -4.87 8.42
C VAL A 61 19.82 -5.99 8.07
N ASN A 62 20.05 -6.89 9.02
CA ASN A 62 20.78 -8.10 8.75
C ASN A 62 19.95 -9.07 7.89
N THR A 63 20.54 -9.60 6.86
CA THR A 63 19.87 -10.53 5.95
C THR A 63 20.01 -11.97 6.44
N ASN A 64 18.93 -12.53 6.98
CA ASN A 64 18.80 -13.97 7.33
C ASN A 64 19.97 -14.53 8.17
N ASP A 65 20.31 -13.88 9.27
CA ASP A 65 21.38 -14.28 10.17
C ASP A 65 22.76 -14.44 9.48
N THR A 66 22.96 -13.77 8.37
CA THR A 66 24.25 -13.69 7.69
C THR A 66 25.11 -12.56 8.27
N ARG A 67 26.33 -12.41 7.77
CA ARG A 67 27.19 -11.25 8.07
C ARG A 67 26.99 -10.10 7.10
N ILE A 68 25.88 -10.11 6.36
CA ILE A 68 25.53 -9.10 5.37
C ILE A 68 24.52 -8.16 5.98
N ILE A 69 24.81 -6.86 5.95
CA ILE A 69 23.89 -5.81 6.34
C ILE A 69 23.39 -5.13 5.08
N ALA A 70 22.10 -5.22 4.85
CA ALA A 70 21.40 -4.50 3.80
C ALA A 70 21.06 -3.09 4.29
N ILE A 71 21.57 -2.08 3.60
CA ILE A 71 21.27 -0.67 3.86
C ILE A 71 20.23 -0.22 2.85
N THR A 72 19.07 0.25 3.34
CA THR A 72 17.98 0.75 2.51
C THR A 72 17.74 2.22 2.84
N VAL A 73 17.66 3.05 1.82
CA VAL A 73 17.35 4.48 1.95
C VAL A 73 16.11 4.80 1.16
N THR A 74 15.16 5.49 1.78
CA THR A 74 13.92 5.94 1.15
C THR A 74 13.97 7.45 0.93
N ASP A 75 13.91 7.90 -0.32
CA ASP A 75 13.94 9.31 -0.67
C ASP A 75 13.01 9.57 -1.87
N PRO A 76 12.39 10.77 -1.98
CA PRO A 76 11.60 11.15 -3.15
C PRO A 76 12.41 11.16 -4.45
N SER A 77 13.72 11.42 -4.38
CA SER A 77 14.64 11.39 -5.51
C SER A 77 15.49 10.12 -5.51
N ALA A 78 15.39 9.33 -6.57
CA ALA A 78 16.17 8.10 -6.74
C ALA A 78 17.69 8.38 -6.71
N GLU A 79 18.15 9.48 -7.30
CA GLU A 79 19.56 9.86 -7.27
C GLU A 79 20.05 10.25 -5.87
N GLN A 80 19.23 10.99 -5.11
CA GLN A 80 19.54 11.31 -3.72
C GLN A 80 19.56 10.07 -2.85
N ALA A 81 18.58 9.17 -2.98
CA ALA A 81 18.57 7.89 -2.28
C ALA A 81 19.87 7.10 -2.52
N GLN A 82 20.31 7.02 -3.76
CA GLN A 82 21.56 6.33 -4.13
C GLN A 82 22.79 7.00 -3.51
N LYS A 83 22.89 8.34 -3.58
CA LYS A 83 24.02 9.09 -3.00
C LYS A 83 24.08 8.92 -1.48
N ILE A 84 22.94 9.03 -0.81
CA ILE A 84 22.82 8.85 0.64
C ILE A 84 23.19 7.40 1.01
N ALA A 85 22.66 6.40 0.32
CA ALA A 85 22.95 5.00 0.60
C ALA A 85 24.45 4.67 0.45
N ASN A 86 25.12 5.18 -0.58
CA ASN A 86 26.56 5.02 -0.77
C ASN A 86 27.36 5.72 0.33
N ALA A 87 26.98 6.96 0.70
CA ALA A 87 27.65 7.70 1.76
C ALA A 87 27.47 7.05 3.13
N VAL A 88 26.27 6.55 3.46
CA VAL A 88 26.00 5.78 4.68
C VAL A 88 26.88 4.54 4.72
N ARG A 89 26.92 3.77 3.61
CA ARG A 89 27.75 2.58 3.50
C ARG A 89 29.23 2.88 3.78
N ASP A 90 29.78 3.90 3.14
CA ASP A 90 31.19 4.23 3.24
C ASP A 90 31.58 4.74 4.63
N LEU A 91 30.74 5.59 5.23
CA LEU A 91 30.96 6.07 6.60
C LEU A 91 30.73 4.99 7.64
N ALA A 92 29.71 4.15 7.46
CA ALA A 92 29.45 3.01 8.34
C ALA A 92 30.63 2.02 8.30
N ALA A 93 31.15 1.68 7.11
CA ALA A 93 32.31 0.81 6.99
C ALA A 93 33.51 1.34 7.77
N LYS A 94 33.82 2.64 7.64
CA LYS A 94 34.90 3.28 8.41
C LYS A 94 34.64 3.26 9.91
N HIS A 95 33.41 3.59 10.32
CA HIS A 95 33.05 3.66 11.73
C HIS A 95 33.11 2.28 12.40
N ILE A 96 32.58 1.24 11.74
CA ILE A 96 32.62 -0.14 12.22
C ILE A 96 34.07 -0.62 12.35
N THR A 97 34.91 -0.37 11.36
CA THR A 97 36.34 -0.71 11.40
C THR A 97 37.06 -0.04 12.57
N GLN A 98 36.74 1.22 12.85
CA GLN A 98 37.36 1.96 13.97
C GLN A 98 36.88 1.52 15.35
N VAL A 99 35.59 1.22 15.49
CA VAL A 99 34.99 0.88 16.80
C VAL A 99 35.26 -0.58 17.18
N MET A 100 35.21 -1.47 16.21
CA MET A 100 35.33 -2.92 16.44
C MET A 100 36.76 -3.46 16.27
N ASP A 101 37.72 -2.62 15.92
CA ASP A 101 39.13 -2.99 15.67
C ASP A 101 39.27 -4.18 14.71
N ILE A 102 38.45 -4.22 13.66
CA ILE A 102 38.46 -5.25 12.63
C ILE A 102 39.27 -4.79 11.42
N GLU A 103 40.00 -5.74 10.79
CA GLU A 103 40.96 -5.43 9.72
C GLU A 103 40.28 -4.83 8.46
N ALA A 104 39.08 -5.24 8.12
CA ALA A 104 38.37 -4.71 6.97
C ALA A 104 36.88 -5.03 6.98
N VAL A 105 36.09 -4.06 6.50
CA VAL A 105 34.70 -4.24 6.13
C VAL A 105 34.63 -4.20 4.60
N ASN A 106 34.29 -5.32 3.97
CA ASN A 106 34.20 -5.39 2.52
C ASN A 106 32.83 -4.90 2.03
N VAL A 107 32.87 -3.98 1.09
CA VAL A 107 31.67 -3.53 0.36
C VAL A 107 31.33 -4.59 -0.69
N VAL A 108 30.18 -5.23 -0.55
CA VAL A 108 29.73 -6.26 -1.49
C VAL A 108 29.15 -5.64 -2.74
N ASP A 109 28.34 -4.58 -2.58
CA ASP A 109 27.62 -4.00 -3.70
C ASP A 109 27.40 -2.50 -3.50
N SER A 110 27.38 -1.76 -4.62
CA SER A 110 27.00 -0.35 -4.63
C SER A 110 25.49 -0.20 -4.59
N ALA A 111 25.02 0.96 -4.11
CA ALA A 111 23.60 1.24 -4.13
C ALA A 111 23.08 1.26 -5.58
N ASN A 112 22.05 0.47 -5.84
CA ASN A 112 21.40 0.40 -7.15
C ASN A 112 20.45 1.58 -7.32
N LEU A 113 20.37 2.12 -8.54
CA LEU A 113 19.40 3.17 -8.88
C LEU A 113 18.03 2.50 -9.07
N PRO A 114 17.02 2.80 -8.24
CA PRO A 114 15.70 2.20 -8.39
C PRO A 114 15.05 2.67 -9.70
N THR A 115 14.53 1.73 -10.49
CA THR A 115 13.82 2.00 -11.75
C THR A 115 12.34 2.27 -11.56
N ALA A 116 11.78 1.94 -10.38
CA ALA A 116 10.37 2.13 -10.05
C ALA A 116 10.20 2.61 -8.60
N PRO A 117 9.19 3.47 -8.33
CA PRO A 117 8.88 3.91 -6.98
C PRO A 117 8.33 2.75 -6.13
N VAL A 118 8.81 2.64 -4.89
CA VAL A 118 8.36 1.62 -3.93
C VAL A 118 7.05 2.04 -3.24
N SER A 119 6.81 3.35 -3.12
CA SER A 119 5.64 3.92 -2.45
C SER A 119 5.22 5.24 -3.13
N PRO A 120 3.92 5.56 -3.21
CA PRO A 120 2.78 4.75 -2.79
C PRO A 120 2.49 3.59 -3.77
N SER A 121 2.17 2.40 -3.27
CA SER A 121 1.74 1.30 -4.14
C SER A 121 0.29 1.55 -4.59
N ILE A 122 0.13 1.92 -5.86
CA ILE A 122 -1.19 2.22 -6.47
C ILE A 122 -2.17 1.07 -6.25
N THR A 123 -1.71 -0.17 -6.38
CA THR A 123 -2.52 -1.37 -6.18
C THR A 123 -3.12 -1.46 -4.76
N LYS A 124 -2.33 -1.17 -3.72
CA LYS A 124 -2.82 -1.20 -2.32
C LYS A 124 -3.85 -0.10 -2.07
N TRP A 125 -3.61 1.11 -2.57
CA TRP A 125 -4.54 2.24 -2.41
C TRP A 125 -5.84 2.03 -3.18
N THR A 126 -5.78 1.46 -4.38
CA THR A 126 -6.98 1.11 -5.17
C THR A 126 -7.80 0.05 -4.45
N PHE A 127 -7.18 -1.02 -3.94
CA PHE A 127 -7.89 -2.05 -3.18
C PHE A 127 -8.56 -1.48 -1.92
N MET A 128 -7.85 -0.63 -1.17
CA MET A 128 -8.41 0.07 -0.01
C MET A 128 -9.63 0.91 -0.40
N GLY A 129 -9.56 1.64 -1.52
CA GLY A 129 -10.68 2.44 -2.03
C GLY A 129 -11.89 1.60 -2.39
N ILE A 130 -11.71 0.45 -3.02
CA ILE A 130 -12.79 -0.49 -3.36
C ILE A 130 -13.49 -1.00 -2.10
N VAL A 131 -12.74 -1.42 -1.08
CA VAL A 131 -13.31 -1.91 0.18
C VAL A 131 -14.14 -0.82 0.87
N ILE A 132 -13.61 0.39 0.96
CA ILE A 132 -14.34 1.54 1.54
C ILE A 132 -15.61 1.85 0.74
N GLY A 133 -15.54 1.81 -0.60
CA GLY A 133 -16.68 2.03 -1.49
C GLY A 133 -17.80 1.00 -1.28
N ILE A 134 -17.46 -0.27 -1.12
CA ILE A 134 -18.44 -1.35 -0.85
C ILE A 134 -19.14 -1.11 0.50
N ILE A 135 -18.38 -0.78 1.55
CA ILE A 135 -18.95 -0.51 2.87
C ILE A 135 -19.88 0.70 2.82
N ALA A 136 -19.46 1.78 2.19
CA ALA A 136 -20.28 2.99 2.05
C ALA A 136 -21.57 2.71 1.27
N SER A 137 -21.52 1.95 0.18
CA SER A 137 -22.70 1.59 -0.61
C SER A 137 -23.69 0.73 0.20
N MET A 138 -23.18 -0.21 0.99
CA MET A 138 -23.99 -1.04 1.86
C MET A 138 -24.74 -0.20 2.91
N ILE A 139 -24.06 0.76 3.53
CA ILE A 139 -24.66 1.66 4.50
C ILE A 139 -25.78 2.49 3.83
N ILE A 140 -25.55 3.03 2.64
CA ILE A 140 -26.56 3.81 1.91
C ILE A 140 -27.80 2.95 1.59
N ILE A 141 -27.61 1.70 1.19
CA ILE A 141 -28.72 0.78 0.90
C ILE A 141 -29.52 0.49 2.18
N ILE A 142 -28.85 0.23 3.29
CA ILE A 142 -29.52 -0.05 4.59
C ILE A 142 -30.30 1.18 5.04
N VAL A 143 -29.70 2.37 4.97
CA VAL A 143 -30.38 3.63 5.34
C VAL A 143 -31.61 3.87 4.46
N LYS A 144 -31.49 3.68 3.14
CA LYS A 144 -32.63 3.77 2.23
C LYS A 144 -33.73 2.75 2.56
N TYR A 145 -33.34 1.52 2.90
CA TYR A 145 -34.29 0.48 3.28
C TYR A 145 -35.03 0.81 4.58
N LEU A 146 -34.32 1.35 5.57
CA LEU A 146 -34.92 1.75 6.86
C LEU A 146 -35.82 2.97 6.76
N LEU A 147 -35.53 3.88 5.81
CA LEU A 147 -36.33 5.10 5.57
C LEU A 147 -37.46 4.87 4.53
N ASP A 148 -37.52 3.69 3.93
CA ASP A 148 -38.59 3.37 2.97
C ASP A 148 -39.84 2.86 3.72
N ASP A 149 -40.65 3.80 4.17
CA ASP A 149 -41.94 3.53 4.84
C ASP A 149 -43.03 3.10 3.84
N THR A 150 -42.67 2.70 2.61
CA THR A 150 -43.63 2.29 1.60
C THR A 150 -44.20 0.92 1.94
N ILE A 151 -45.48 0.84 2.16
CA ILE A 151 -46.24 -0.40 2.35
C ILE A 151 -46.20 -1.22 1.04
N LYS A 152 -45.41 -2.31 1.02
CA LYS A 152 -45.19 -3.16 -0.16
C LYS A 152 -45.88 -4.52 -0.06
N SER A 153 -46.33 -4.90 1.12
CA SER A 153 -46.91 -6.21 1.42
C SER A 153 -48.26 -6.07 2.06
N SER A 154 -49.16 -7.01 1.81
CA SER A 154 -50.42 -7.16 2.56
C SER A 154 -50.21 -7.40 4.03
N GLU A 155 -49.08 -8.03 4.42
CA GLU A 155 -48.68 -8.26 5.82
C GLU A 155 -48.33 -6.95 6.54
N ASP A 156 -47.79 -5.96 5.82
CA ASP A 156 -47.49 -4.65 6.38
C ASP A 156 -48.79 -3.90 6.72
N ILE A 157 -49.84 -4.04 5.89
CA ILE A 157 -51.15 -3.43 6.12
C ILE A 157 -51.78 -4.00 7.37
N GLU A 158 -51.71 -5.31 7.55
CA GLU A 158 -52.27 -5.98 8.71
C GLU A 158 -51.55 -5.62 10.01
N LYS A 159 -50.21 -5.48 9.92
CA LYS A 159 -49.35 -5.16 11.07
C LYS A 159 -49.46 -3.70 11.53
N TYR A 160 -49.59 -2.77 10.61
CA TYR A 160 -49.64 -1.32 10.93
C TYR A 160 -51.04 -0.75 11.09
N LEU A 161 -52.03 -1.32 10.40
CA LEU A 161 -53.40 -0.82 10.43
C LEU A 161 -54.34 -1.74 11.22
N GLY A 162 -53.93 -2.96 11.60
CA GLY A 162 -54.72 -3.90 12.34
C GLY A 162 -55.96 -4.41 11.58
N ILE A 163 -55.98 -4.28 10.24
CA ILE A 163 -57.13 -4.65 9.38
C ILE A 163 -56.70 -5.81 8.50
N SER A 164 -57.43 -6.95 8.56
CA SER A 164 -57.16 -8.07 7.66
C SER A 164 -57.50 -7.73 6.21
N THR A 165 -56.60 -8.00 5.27
CA THR A 165 -56.78 -7.80 3.84
C THR A 165 -57.81 -8.81 3.32
N LEU A 166 -58.95 -8.30 2.84
CA LEU A 166 -60.07 -9.11 2.29
C LEU A 166 -59.81 -9.61 0.86
N ALA A 167 -59.03 -8.86 0.05
CA ALA A 167 -58.70 -9.23 -1.32
C ALA A 167 -57.46 -8.50 -1.81
N LEU A 168 -56.63 -9.16 -2.62
CA LEU A 168 -55.45 -8.61 -3.29
C LEU A 168 -55.70 -8.60 -4.80
N ILE A 169 -55.80 -7.41 -5.41
CA ILE A 169 -55.98 -7.27 -6.84
C ILE A 169 -54.59 -7.13 -7.45
N PRO A 170 -54.05 -8.13 -8.16
CA PRO A 170 -52.77 -8.00 -8.82
C PRO A 170 -52.85 -7.04 -9.99
N MET A 171 -52.05 -5.97 -9.96
CA MET A 171 -51.94 -5.05 -11.10
C MET A 171 -51.12 -5.76 -12.21
N ASN A 172 -51.79 -6.05 -13.33
CA ASN A 172 -51.15 -6.76 -14.43
C ASN A 172 -50.35 -5.73 -15.28
N ARG A 173 -49.05 -5.63 -15.02
CA ARG A 173 -48.13 -4.69 -15.67
C ARG A 173 -47.97 -4.92 -17.18
N ALA A 174 -48.52 -6.01 -17.71
CA ALA A 174 -48.43 -6.36 -19.13
C ALA A 174 -49.30 -5.53 -20.05
N GLU A 175 -50.31 -4.82 -19.53
CA GLU A 175 -51.19 -4.02 -20.37
C GLU A 175 -50.65 -2.61 -20.67
N ASP A 176 -49.86 -2.03 -19.75
CA ASP A 176 -49.28 -0.70 -19.94
C ASP A 176 -48.18 -0.69 -21.04
N GLU A 177 -47.37 -1.77 -21.14
CA GLU A 177 -46.34 -1.87 -22.14
C GLU A 177 -46.88 -2.07 -23.58
N ASN A 178 -48.08 -2.64 -23.70
CA ASN A 178 -48.76 -2.81 -24.99
C ASN A 178 -49.51 -1.54 -25.44
N SER A 179 -49.96 -0.71 -24.52
CA SER A 179 -50.64 0.57 -24.85
C SER A 179 -49.64 1.59 -25.41
N ASP A 180 -48.41 1.63 -24.88
CA ASP A 180 -47.37 2.51 -25.39
C ASP A 180 -46.81 2.08 -26.75
N LYS A 181 -46.67 0.76 -27.01
CA LYS A 181 -46.30 0.25 -28.31
C LYS A 181 -47.36 0.54 -29.40
N ARG A 182 -48.65 0.50 -29.08
CA ARG A 182 -49.74 0.85 -30.00
C ARG A 182 -49.76 2.34 -30.32
N LYS A 183 -49.50 3.24 -29.37
CA LYS A 183 -49.42 4.68 -29.61
C LYS A 183 -48.23 5.07 -30.47
N SER A 184 -47.07 4.39 -30.29
CA SER A 184 -45.86 4.61 -31.08
C SER A 184 -46.04 4.13 -32.55
N SER A 185 -46.70 2.99 -32.77
CA SER A 185 -46.96 2.46 -34.10
C SER A 185 -47.96 3.30 -34.91
N ASN A 186 -48.97 3.86 -34.24
CA ASN A 186 -49.99 4.68 -34.93
C ASN A 186 -49.44 6.07 -35.30
N ASN A 187 -48.48 6.61 -34.54
CA ASN A 187 -47.84 7.89 -34.84
C ASN A 187 -46.89 7.81 -36.06
N ASN A 188 -46.27 6.65 -36.28
CA ASN A 188 -45.43 6.44 -37.48
C ASN A 188 -46.22 6.27 -38.77
N ASN A 189 -47.37 5.61 -38.73
CA ASN A 189 -48.24 5.48 -39.93
C ASN A 189 -48.86 6.82 -40.35
N GLY A 190 -49.15 7.71 -39.42
CA GLY A 190 -49.63 9.06 -39.74
C GLY A 190 -48.58 9.95 -40.42
N LYS A 191 -47.29 9.75 -40.14
CA LYS A 191 -46.21 10.49 -40.79
C LYS A 191 -45.90 10.01 -42.21
N VAL A 192 -46.04 8.70 -42.47
CA VAL A 192 -45.79 8.11 -43.81
C VAL A 192 -46.91 8.51 -44.81
N MET A 193 -48.16 8.56 -44.36
CA MET A 193 -49.28 9.01 -45.23
C MET A 193 -49.25 10.50 -45.59
N LYS A 194 -48.61 11.33 -44.76
CA LYS A 194 -48.52 12.78 -45.03
C LYS A 194 -47.41 13.12 -46.03
N SER A 195 -46.44 12.23 -46.21
CA SER A 195 -45.32 12.37 -47.16
C SER A 195 -45.62 11.86 -48.58
N LEU A 196 -46.74 11.22 -48.78
CA LEU A 196 -47.16 10.69 -50.10
C LEU A 196 -48.17 11.60 -50.83
N ASN A 197 -48.62 12.72 -50.20
CA ASN A 197 -49.61 13.62 -50.74
C ASN A 197 -49.09 15.03 -51.05
N ASP A 198 -47.78 15.26 -50.93
CA ASP A 198 -47.02 16.40 -51.43
C ASP A 198 -46.08 15.92 -52.58
#